data_838cb10b1f93a69e5fbd849614f4c688
#
_entry.id   838cb10b1f93a69e5fbd849614f4c688
#
_cell.length_a   1.000
_cell.length_b   1.000
_cell.length_c   1.000
_cell.angle_alpha   90.00
_cell.angle_beta   90.00
_cell.angle_gamma   90.00
#
_symmetry.space_group_name_H-M   'P 1'
#
loop_
_entity.id
_entity.type
_entity.pdbx_description
1 polymer ?
#
loop_
_entity_poly.entity_id
_entity_poly.type
_entity_poly.pdbx_seq_one_letter_code
_entity_poly.pdbx_strand_id
1 'polypeptide(L)'
;MPIESARVAYSAGSTVMKSFISKPEKAEFSFPGVMVFPEWWGLTDYLELRTKQLAELGYVAMAVDMYGEGKIASDPAEAGSLMNGVLSKMEDGEARVLAAMDFLKSQPEVDANRLGAIGYCFGGAIVLH
;
A
#
# COMPACT_ATOMS: atom_id res chain seq x y z
N MET A 1 -1.02 -4.09 -21.19
CA MET A 1 0.40 -4.30 -20.80
C MET A 1 0.46 -5.46 -19.82
N PRO A 2 1.32 -6.44 -20.02
CA PRO A 2 1.49 -7.54 -19.06
C PRO A 2 2.00 -7.02 -17.71
N ILE A 3 1.45 -7.57 -16.65
CA ILE A 3 1.84 -7.20 -15.29
C ILE A 3 2.23 -8.44 -14.49
N GLU A 4 3.03 -8.23 -13.46
CA GLU A 4 3.30 -9.25 -12.45
C GLU A 4 2.94 -8.71 -11.08
N SER A 5 2.43 -9.58 -10.22
CA SER A 5 1.95 -9.22 -8.91
C SER A 5 2.44 -10.20 -7.85
N ALA A 6 2.67 -9.70 -6.65
CA ALA A 6 3.13 -10.53 -5.54
C ALA A 6 2.76 -9.91 -4.19
N ARG A 7 2.59 -10.77 -3.19
CA ARG A 7 2.58 -10.33 -1.80
C ARG A 7 4.02 -10.07 -1.38
N VAL A 8 4.23 -9.00 -0.65
CA VAL A 8 5.54 -8.61 -0.15
C VAL A 8 5.46 -8.31 1.34
N ALA A 9 6.54 -8.56 2.05
CA ALA A 9 6.60 -8.32 3.49
C ALA A 9 7.81 -7.46 3.81
N TYR A 10 7.60 -6.49 4.67
CA TYR A 10 8.65 -5.62 5.20
C TYR A 10 8.21 -5.16 6.59
N SER A 11 9.12 -4.58 7.35
CA SER A 11 8.83 -4.22 8.73
C SER A 11 8.75 -2.72 8.93
N ALA A 12 7.83 -2.32 9.79
CA ALA A 12 7.77 -0.97 10.36
C ALA A 12 7.90 -1.14 11.88
N GLY A 13 9.08 -0.95 12.41
CA GLY A 13 9.39 -1.26 13.79
C GLY A 13 9.22 -2.76 14.04
N SER A 14 8.36 -3.13 15.01
CA SER A 14 8.08 -4.52 15.33
C SER A 14 6.91 -5.12 14.54
N THR A 15 6.26 -4.32 13.69
CA THR A 15 5.12 -4.76 12.90
C THR A 15 5.56 -5.23 11.52
N VAL A 16 5.15 -6.43 11.12
CA VAL A 16 5.38 -6.93 9.76
C VAL A 16 4.20 -6.51 8.90
N MET A 17 4.47 -5.74 7.85
CA MET A 17 3.46 -5.30 6.90
C MET A 17 3.45 -6.26 5.73
N LYS A 18 2.28 -6.79 5.41
CA LYS A 18 2.08 -7.74 4.30
C LYS A 18 1.28 -7.06 3.20
N SER A 19 2.00 -6.35 2.36
CA SER A 19 1.44 -5.54 1.29
C SER A 19 1.36 -6.32 -0.02
N PHE A 20 0.77 -5.70 -1.03
CA PHE A 20 0.60 -6.30 -2.36
C PHE A 20 1.15 -5.35 -3.40
N ILE A 21 2.09 -5.83 -4.22
CA ILE A 21 2.69 -5.02 -5.27
C ILE A 21 2.31 -5.58 -6.64
N SER A 22 2.03 -4.67 -7.57
CA SER A 22 1.76 -5.01 -8.97
C SER A 22 2.54 -4.06 -9.85
N LYS A 23 3.19 -4.59 -10.87
CA LYS A 23 4.07 -3.81 -11.73
C LYS A 23 4.07 -4.33 -13.17
N PRO A 24 4.39 -3.46 -14.15
CA PRO A 24 4.60 -3.92 -15.52
C PRO A 24 5.77 -4.89 -15.58
N GLU A 25 5.66 -5.92 -16.42
CA GLU A 25 6.72 -6.92 -16.56
C GLU A 25 7.99 -6.40 -17.24
N LYS A 26 7.88 -5.29 -17.99
CA LYS A 26 9.03 -4.75 -18.70
C LYS A 26 9.96 -4.01 -17.75
N ALA A 27 11.10 -4.60 -17.46
CA ALA A 27 12.11 -4.02 -16.58
C ALA A 27 13.04 -3.00 -17.27
N GLU A 28 12.85 -2.73 -18.54
CA GLU A 28 13.73 -1.84 -19.34
C GLU A 28 13.53 -0.36 -19.03
N PHE A 29 12.42 -0.01 -18.38
CA PHE A 29 12.07 1.37 -18.09
C PHE A 29 11.82 1.55 -16.61
N SER A 30 12.08 2.76 -16.13
CA SER A 30 11.63 3.17 -14.81
C SER A 30 10.20 3.68 -14.90
N PHE A 31 9.38 3.29 -13.93
CA PHE A 31 7.98 3.67 -13.86
C PHE A 31 7.73 4.50 -12.61
N PRO A 32 6.75 5.40 -12.64
CA PRO A 32 6.34 6.09 -11.41
C PRO A 32 5.79 5.06 -10.41
N GLY A 33 6.06 5.28 -9.14
CA GLY A 33 5.54 4.46 -8.05
C GLY A 33 4.32 5.08 -7.41
N VAL A 34 3.33 4.26 -7.10
CA VAL A 34 2.10 4.70 -6.44
C VAL A 34 1.81 3.82 -5.24
N MET A 35 1.66 4.44 -4.08
CA MET A 35 1.14 3.77 -2.90
C MET A 35 -0.38 3.87 -2.91
N VAL A 36 -1.06 2.74 -2.70
CA VAL A 36 -2.51 2.66 -2.67
C VAL A 36 -2.93 2.33 -1.25
N PHE A 37 -3.57 3.28 -0.57
CA PHE A 37 -3.99 3.13 0.81
C PHE A 37 -5.44 2.65 0.88
N PRO A 38 -5.71 1.65 1.73
CA PRO A 38 -7.00 0.98 1.74
C PRO A 38 -8.09 1.78 2.43
N GLU A 39 -9.34 1.37 2.17
CA GLU A 39 -10.46 1.70 3.01
C GLU A 39 -10.26 1.05 4.39
N TRP A 40 -11.20 1.29 5.30
CA TRP A 40 -11.07 0.77 6.68
C TRP A 40 -11.11 -0.76 6.81
N TRP A 41 -11.50 -1.46 5.73
CA TRP A 41 -11.48 -2.94 5.71
C TRP A 41 -10.08 -3.53 5.70
N GLY A 42 -9.08 -2.74 5.28
CA GLY A 42 -7.72 -3.21 5.06
C GLY A 42 -7.48 -3.58 3.60
N LEU A 43 -6.43 -4.35 3.35
CA LEU A 43 -6.00 -4.72 2.00
C LEU A 43 -6.86 -5.87 1.49
N THR A 44 -8.01 -5.53 0.90
CA THR A 44 -8.99 -6.49 0.37
C THR A 44 -8.67 -6.89 -1.08
N ASP A 45 -9.39 -7.90 -1.59
CA ASP A 45 -9.28 -8.31 -2.98
C ASP A 45 -9.66 -7.17 -3.94
N TYR A 46 -10.60 -6.32 -3.56
CA TYR A 46 -10.97 -5.15 -4.34
C TYR A 46 -9.78 -4.19 -4.48
N LEU A 47 -9.05 -3.97 -3.41
CA LEU A 47 -7.87 -3.10 -3.44
C LEU A 47 -6.78 -3.71 -4.32
N GLU A 48 -6.60 -5.03 -4.27
CA GLU A 48 -5.66 -5.72 -5.16
C GLU A 48 -6.04 -5.51 -6.63
N LEU A 49 -7.33 -5.59 -6.95
CA LEU A 49 -7.81 -5.36 -8.30
C LEU A 49 -7.48 -3.94 -8.78
N ARG A 50 -7.73 -2.94 -7.94
CA ARG A 50 -7.40 -1.54 -8.26
C ARG A 50 -5.90 -1.35 -8.47
N THR A 51 -5.09 -2.01 -7.64
CA THR A 51 -3.64 -1.95 -7.74
C THR A 51 -3.16 -2.53 -9.08
N LYS A 52 -3.73 -3.66 -9.50
CA LYS A 52 -3.43 -4.26 -10.80
C LYS A 52 -3.81 -3.34 -11.96
N GLN A 53 -4.94 -2.65 -11.86
CA GLN A 53 -5.37 -1.70 -12.90
C GLN A 53 -4.37 -0.56 -13.06
N LEU A 54 -3.80 -0.06 -11.96
CA LEU A 54 -2.76 0.96 -12.03
C LEU A 54 -1.49 0.43 -12.70
N ALA A 55 -1.11 -0.80 -12.41
CA ALA A 55 0.05 -1.42 -13.06
C ALA A 55 -0.15 -1.56 -14.56
N GLU A 56 -1.36 -1.87 -15.00
CA GLU A 56 -1.71 -1.94 -16.42
C GLU A 56 -1.56 -0.59 -17.12
N LEU A 57 -1.67 0.51 -16.37
CA LEU A 57 -1.49 1.87 -16.90
C LEU A 57 -0.03 2.32 -16.90
N GLY A 58 0.89 1.51 -16.42
CA GLY A 58 2.32 1.83 -16.42
C GLY A 58 2.87 2.34 -15.10
N TYR A 59 2.23 2.00 -13.98
CA TYR A 59 2.73 2.34 -12.65
C TYR A 59 3.25 1.10 -11.92
N VAL A 60 4.23 1.29 -11.05
CA VAL A 60 4.51 0.28 -10.04
C VAL A 60 3.62 0.63 -8.84
N ALA A 61 2.57 -0.14 -8.63
CA ALA A 61 1.56 0.16 -7.63
C ALA A 61 1.67 -0.80 -6.45
N MET A 62 1.61 -0.27 -5.24
CA MET A 62 1.65 -1.10 -4.03
C MET A 62 0.49 -0.76 -3.13
N ALA A 63 -0.36 -1.76 -2.88
CA ALA A 63 -1.42 -1.67 -1.89
C ALA A 63 -0.80 -1.88 -0.51
N VAL A 64 -0.94 -0.89 0.36
CA VAL A 64 -0.26 -0.85 1.65
C VAL A 64 -1.09 -1.51 2.72
N ASP A 65 -0.48 -2.45 3.46
CA ASP A 65 -1.09 -3.07 4.63
C ASP A 65 -0.89 -2.17 5.85
N MET A 66 -1.77 -1.20 6.04
CA MET A 66 -1.66 -0.24 7.14
C MET A 66 -1.94 -0.84 8.51
N TYR A 67 -2.69 -1.93 8.57
CA TYR A 67 -2.99 -2.58 9.86
C TYR A 67 -1.87 -3.52 10.33
N GLY A 68 -1.04 -3.98 9.39
CA GLY A 68 0.01 -4.94 9.71
C GLY A 68 -0.50 -6.38 9.76
N GLU A 69 0.40 -7.33 9.60
CA GLU A 69 0.15 -8.76 9.63
C GLU A 69 -0.93 -9.24 8.65
N GLY A 70 -1.26 -8.41 7.64
CA GLY A 70 -2.29 -8.73 6.67
C GLY A 70 -3.71 -8.71 7.23
N LYS A 71 -3.95 -8.01 8.31
CA LYS A 71 -5.26 -7.98 8.97
C LYS A 71 -6.32 -7.31 8.10
N ILE A 72 -7.46 -7.98 7.96
CA ILE A 72 -8.63 -7.50 7.25
C ILE A 72 -9.81 -7.55 8.20
N ALA A 73 -10.61 -6.50 8.23
CA ALA A 73 -11.82 -6.47 9.06
C ALA A 73 -12.94 -7.26 8.41
N SER A 74 -13.66 -8.04 9.19
CA SER A 74 -14.80 -8.85 8.72
C SER A 74 -16.15 -8.18 8.98
N ASP A 75 -16.18 -7.15 9.82
CA ASP A 75 -17.40 -6.41 10.14
C ASP A 75 -17.05 -4.95 10.48
N PRO A 76 -18.08 -4.04 10.51
CA PRO A 76 -17.81 -2.63 10.81
C PRO A 76 -17.22 -2.37 12.18
N ALA A 77 -17.55 -3.16 13.19
CA ALA A 77 -17.01 -2.99 14.54
C ALA A 77 -15.50 -3.27 14.54
N GLU A 78 -15.07 -4.33 13.91
CA GLU A 78 -13.64 -4.67 13.76
C GLU A 78 -12.92 -3.63 12.92
N ALA A 79 -13.53 -3.20 11.81
CA ALA A 79 -12.96 -2.17 10.95
C ALA A 79 -12.74 -0.87 11.72
N GLY A 80 -13.73 -0.45 12.49
CA GLY A 80 -13.62 0.76 13.33
C GLY A 80 -12.52 0.63 14.37
N SER A 81 -12.41 -0.54 15.00
CA SER A 81 -11.37 -0.78 16.00
C SER A 81 -9.97 -0.73 15.40
N LEU A 82 -9.76 -1.36 14.24
CA LEU A 82 -8.47 -1.35 13.56
C LEU A 82 -8.09 0.05 13.08
N MET A 83 -9.06 0.77 12.50
CA MET A 83 -8.85 2.13 12.02
C MET A 83 -8.49 3.06 13.18
N ASN A 84 -9.23 2.99 14.28
CA ASN A 84 -8.95 3.82 15.45
C ASN A 84 -7.60 3.48 16.07
N GLY A 85 -7.19 2.21 16.01
CA GLY A 85 -5.87 1.79 16.45
C GLY A 85 -4.74 2.49 15.68
N VAL A 86 -4.90 2.65 14.39
CA VAL A 86 -3.93 3.38 13.55
C VAL A 86 -4.01 4.88 13.83
N LEU A 87 -5.21 5.46 13.83
CA LEU A 87 -5.40 6.90 13.97
C LEU A 87 -5.01 7.42 15.36
N SER A 88 -5.17 6.60 16.40
CA SER A 88 -4.81 6.99 17.77
C SER A 88 -3.31 6.98 18.04
N LYS A 89 -2.53 6.33 17.19
CA LYS A 89 -1.07 6.24 17.29
C LYS A 89 -0.44 6.74 16.00
N MET A 90 -0.51 8.05 15.78
CA MET A 90 -0.05 8.66 14.53
C MET A 90 1.42 8.38 14.24
N GLU A 91 2.28 8.29 15.28
CA GLU A 91 3.69 7.97 15.08
C GLU A 91 3.87 6.60 14.45
N ASP A 92 3.10 5.60 14.87
CA ASP A 92 3.14 4.26 14.30
C ASP A 92 2.60 4.27 12.87
N GLY A 93 1.54 5.04 12.62
CA GLY A 93 0.98 5.21 11.28
C GLY A 93 1.99 5.84 10.33
N GLU A 94 2.67 6.89 10.76
CA GLU A 94 3.73 7.52 9.97
C GLU A 94 4.88 6.58 9.69
N ALA A 95 5.30 5.79 10.69
CA ALA A 95 6.36 4.80 10.50
C ALA A 95 5.96 3.76 9.45
N ARG A 96 4.71 3.33 9.44
CA ARG A 96 4.20 2.39 8.44
C ARG A 96 4.17 2.99 7.04
N VAL A 97 3.75 4.25 6.91
CA VAL A 97 3.78 4.95 5.62
C VAL A 97 5.21 5.08 5.10
N LEU A 98 6.14 5.49 5.97
CA LEU A 98 7.54 5.64 5.58
C LEU A 98 8.18 4.29 5.19
N ALA A 99 7.86 3.22 5.92
CA ALA A 99 8.34 1.88 5.59
C ALA A 99 7.81 1.43 4.22
N ALA A 100 6.53 1.71 3.93
CA ALA A 100 5.94 1.41 2.63
C ALA A 100 6.62 2.19 1.52
N MET A 101 6.86 3.48 1.72
CA MET A 101 7.52 4.33 0.74
C MET A 101 8.95 3.86 0.48
N ASP A 102 9.70 3.54 1.53
CA ASP A 102 11.07 3.05 1.40
C ASP A 102 11.12 1.73 0.65
N PHE A 103 10.18 0.82 0.94
CA PHE A 103 10.10 -0.45 0.22
C PHE A 103 9.81 -0.23 -1.25
N LEU A 104 8.85 0.63 -1.58
CA LEU A 104 8.50 0.95 -2.96
C LEU A 104 9.69 1.56 -3.70
N LYS A 105 10.39 2.50 -3.09
CA LYS A 105 11.59 3.12 -3.66
C LYS A 105 12.71 2.13 -3.92
N SER A 106 12.78 1.05 -3.14
CA SER A 106 13.84 0.04 -3.28
C SER A 106 13.64 -0.85 -4.49
N GLN A 107 12.47 -0.83 -5.12
CA GLN A 107 12.20 -1.64 -6.29
C GLN A 107 12.96 -1.09 -7.49
N PRO A 108 13.70 -1.95 -8.24
CA PRO A 108 14.53 -1.47 -9.35
C PRO A 108 13.74 -0.77 -10.46
N GLU A 109 12.47 -1.15 -10.63
CA GLU A 109 11.61 -0.61 -11.68
C GLU A 109 11.02 0.75 -11.34
N VAL A 110 11.18 1.22 -10.10
CA VAL A 110 10.57 2.48 -9.64
C VAL A 110 11.54 3.65 -9.81
N ASP A 111 11.02 4.71 -10.42
CA ASP A 111 11.70 6.00 -10.42
C ASP A 111 11.40 6.70 -9.09
N ALA A 112 12.38 6.74 -8.20
CA ALA A 112 12.22 7.30 -6.86
C ALA A 112 11.87 8.79 -6.85
N ASN A 113 12.02 9.48 -7.97
CA ASN A 113 11.67 10.90 -8.11
C ASN A 113 10.22 11.11 -8.56
N ARG A 114 9.50 10.03 -8.88
CA ARG A 114 8.11 10.10 -9.35
C ARG A 114 7.25 9.16 -8.50
N LEU A 115 6.88 9.65 -7.31
CA LEU A 115 6.06 8.89 -6.38
C LEU A 115 4.73 9.60 -6.15
N GLY A 116 3.67 8.83 -6.00
CA GLY A 116 2.35 9.34 -5.69
C GLY A 116 1.65 8.44 -4.69
N ALA A 117 0.49 8.88 -4.25
CA ALA A 117 -0.33 8.12 -3.32
C ALA A 117 -1.81 8.33 -3.63
N ILE A 118 -2.58 7.26 -3.51
CA ILE A 118 -4.03 7.27 -3.67
C ILE A 118 -4.62 6.66 -2.42
N GLY A 119 -5.67 7.27 -1.87
CA GLY A 119 -6.35 6.73 -0.70
C GLY A 119 -7.86 6.71 -0.90
N TYR A 120 -8.50 5.72 -0.29
CA TYR A 120 -9.93 5.55 -0.31
C TYR A 120 -10.46 5.66 1.11
N CYS A 121 -11.40 6.59 1.41
CA CYS A 121 -11.96 6.80 2.76
C CYS A 121 -10.86 6.94 3.82
N PHE A 122 -10.68 5.96 4.68
CA PHE A 122 -9.62 5.93 5.68
C PHE A 122 -8.23 6.13 5.04
N GLY A 123 -7.98 5.48 3.90
CA GLY A 123 -6.74 5.65 3.15
C GLY A 123 -6.54 7.09 2.69
N GLY A 124 -7.62 7.79 2.32
CA GLY A 124 -7.57 9.21 1.99
C GLY A 124 -7.11 10.08 3.15
N ALA A 125 -7.56 9.78 4.36
CA ALA A 125 -7.10 10.48 5.57
C ALA A 125 -5.61 10.29 5.81
N ILE A 126 -5.09 9.08 5.55
CA ILE A 126 -3.65 8.79 5.66
C ILE A 126 -2.85 9.61 4.64
N VAL A 127 -3.31 9.68 3.41
CA VAL A 127 -2.64 10.44 2.35
C VAL A 127 -2.55 11.93 2.69
N LEU A 128 -3.61 12.47 3.29
CA LEU A 128 -3.68 13.90 3.64
C LEU A 128 -2.94 14.26 4.92
N HIS A 129 -2.60 13.27 5.74
CA HIS A 129 -1.83 13.51 6.95
C HIS A 129 -0.39 13.78 6.61
#